data_39d074ed08c0f08c8587759d1181994c
#
_entry.id   39d074ed08c0f08c8587759d1181994c
#
_cell.length_a   1.000
_cell.length_b   1.000
_cell.length_c   1.000
_cell.angle_alpha   90.00
_cell.angle_beta   90.00
_cell.angle_gamma   90.00
#
_symmetry.space_group_name_H-M   'P 1'
#
loop_
_entity.id
_entity.type
_entity.pdbx_description
1 polymer ?
#
loop_
_entity_poly.entity_id
_entity_poly.type
_entity_poly.pdbx_seq_one_letter_code
_entity_poly.pdbx_strand_id
1 'polypeptide(L)'
;MNVTESRFKNRQLHIEDYLQMVSAEQKEYAEVFDYSKITEKSGVITDYWTNNLLELILRKDNLNDAYKQVKRNKGKGGIDGMQVDELLPFLRRNQETLIQEIREGRYKPNPVRRVEIPKETKGEFRKLGVPTVVDRVIQQAIAQELSPIYEEQFSENSFGFRPKRGAHDALRQCQKNVNDGYIYVVDMDLEKFFDTVCQSKLIEVLSRTIKDGRVVSLIHKYLNAGVVANGKFERTETGMPQGGPLSPLLSNIMLNELDKELERRGHRFVRYADDCMIFCKSRKSAERTLKNIIPFIEGKLFLKVNRKKTGVAHVSKVKYLGYTFYRYKGKCRFRVHQKSVDRMKNKIRELTDRNKSISNEVREKKYQEYVRGWVEYFRLADMKGLLKTTDEWARRRIRAVYWKQWKRVRTRYRILRKLKLEHWKAMKLANSRCGYWRMAEMLNTVITKSIIAKLGYTSMLDYYLTVCEN
;
A
#
# COMPACT_ATOMS: atom_id res chain seq x y z
N MET A 1 -35.16 36.53 9.73
CA MET A 1 -33.77 36.26 10.13
C MET A 1 -33.49 34.79 9.84
N ASN A 2 -32.94 34.49 8.68
CA ASN A 2 -32.67 33.12 8.26
C ASN A 2 -31.16 32.84 8.45
N VAL A 3 -30.88 31.94 9.37
CA VAL A 3 -29.53 31.42 9.58
C VAL A 3 -29.34 30.24 8.60
N THR A 4 -28.47 30.43 7.63
CA THR A 4 -28.09 29.41 6.67
C THR A 4 -27.16 28.40 7.33
N GLU A 5 -27.65 27.20 7.56
CA GLU A 5 -26.84 26.04 7.93
C GLU A 5 -25.88 25.68 6.77
N SER A 6 -24.59 25.89 6.99
CA SER A 6 -23.56 25.39 6.10
C SER A 6 -23.42 23.89 6.25
N ARG A 7 -23.90 23.14 5.27
CA ARG A 7 -23.71 21.70 5.14
C ARG A 7 -22.22 21.38 4.96
N PHE A 8 -21.57 20.92 5.99
CA PHE A 8 -20.29 20.20 5.90
C PHE A 8 -20.55 18.85 5.21
N LYS A 9 -20.28 18.78 3.92
CA LYS A 9 -20.18 17.49 3.22
C LYS A 9 -18.90 16.80 3.68
N ASN A 10 -19.05 15.85 4.61
CA ASN A 10 -18.01 14.84 4.90
C ASN A 10 -17.72 14.06 3.61
N ARG A 11 -16.64 14.40 2.91
CA ARG A 11 -16.05 13.57 1.87
C ARG A 11 -15.38 12.39 2.58
N GLN A 12 -16.08 11.26 2.70
CA GLN A 12 -15.45 9.99 3.00
C GLN A 12 -14.39 9.71 1.93
N LEU A 13 -13.13 9.61 2.36
CA LEU A 13 -12.05 9.11 1.52
C LEU A 13 -12.40 7.67 1.12
N HIS A 14 -12.52 7.40 -0.18
CA HIS A 14 -12.71 6.05 -0.66
C HIS A 14 -11.46 5.22 -0.36
N ILE A 15 -11.64 3.94 0.02
CA ILE A 15 -10.59 2.92 0.23
C ILE A 15 -9.52 2.95 -0.87
N GLU A 16 -9.90 3.35 -2.05
CA GLU A 16 -9.14 3.40 -3.28
C GLU A 16 -8.17 4.56 -3.36
N ASP A 17 -8.51 5.71 -2.82
CA ASP A 17 -7.57 6.83 -2.67
C ASP A 17 -6.46 6.43 -1.67
N TYR A 18 -6.82 5.59 -0.67
CA TYR A 18 -5.86 5.04 0.28
C TYR A 18 -5.00 3.91 -0.32
N LEU A 19 -5.58 3.00 -1.11
CA LEU A 19 -4.81 1.95 -1.79
C LEU A 19 -3.91 2.53 -2.89
N GLN A 20 -4.30 3.63 -3.53
CA GLN A 20 -3.42 4.40 -4.39
C GLN A 20 -2.33 5.13 -3.59
N MET A 21 -2.65 5.69 -2.41
CA MET A 21 -1.65 6.27 -1.53
C MET A 21 -0.68 5.20 -0.99
N VAL A 22 -1.16 4.04 -0.56
CA VAL A 22 -0.31 2.93 -0.08
C VAL A 22 0.51 2.31 -1.21
N SER A 23 -0.03 2.19 -2.44
CA SER A 23 0.76 1.74 -3.60
C SER A 23 1.70 2.81 -4.12
N ALA A 24 1.35 4.09 -4.02
CA ALA A 24 2.22 5.21 -4.30
C ALA A 24 3.30 5.36 -3.21
N GLU A 25 2.93 5.23 -1.93
CA GLU A 25 3.90 5.15 -0.83
C GLU A 25 4.87 3.97 -0.99
N GLN A 26 4.42 2.79 -1.43
CA GLN A 26 5.30 1.66 -1.71
C GLN A 26 6.23 1.90 -2.91
N LYS A 27 5.77 2.60 -3.96
CA LYS A 27 6.63 3.03 -5.08
C LYS A 27 7.57 4.16 -4.67
N GLU A 28 7.08 5.14 -3.93
CA GLU A 28 7.87 6.28 -3.48
C GLU A 28 8.94 5.89 -2.47
N TYR A 29 8.69 4.93 -1.56
CA TYR A 29 9.73 4.38 -0.67
C TYR A 29 10.81 3.61 -1.46
N ALA A 30 10.49 3.03 -2.61
CA ALA A 30 11.48 2.36 -3.46
C ALA A 30 12.31 3.33 -4.31
N GLU A 31 11.76 4.50 -4.68
CA GLU A 31 12.44 5.49 -5.54
C GLU A 31 13.23 6.57 -4.77
N VAL A 32 12.97 6.74 -3.47
CA VAL A 32 13.46 7.89 -2.69
C VAL A 32 14.85 7.69 -2.10
N PHE A 33 15.28 6.45 -1.91
CA PHE A 33 16.63 6.20 -1.42
C PHE A 33 17.58 5.95 -2.59
N ASP A 34 18.18 7.03 -3.10
CA ASP A 34 19.37 6.91 -3.94
C ASP A 34 20.57 6.56 -3.03
N TYR A 35 20.82 5.26 -2.89
CA TYR A 35 21.92 4.71 -2.10
C TYR A 35 23.30 4.89 -2.76
N SER A 36 23.40 5.43 -3.97
CA SER A 36 24.67 5.67 -4.64
C SER A 36 25.58 6.59 -3.85
N LYS A 37 25.01 7.48 -3.02
CA LYS A 37 25.77 8.36 -2.10
C LYS A 37 26.13 7.73 -0.75
N ILE A 38 25.55 6.56 -0.41
CA ILE A 38 25.81 5.87 0.87
C ILE A 38 26.90 4.80 0.70
N THR A 39 27.05 4.24 -0.49
CA THR A 39 28.09 3.21 -0.77
C THR A 39 29.53 3.73 -0.70
N GLU A 40 29.76 5.04 -0.76
CA GLU A 40 31.08 5.62 -0.53
C GLU A 40 31.45 5.74 0.97
N LYS A 41 30.51 5.50 1.90
CA LYS A 41 30.73 5.53 3.35
C LYS A 41 30.55 4.18 4.04
N SER A 42 30.62 3.06 3.32
CA SER A 42 30.59 1.70 3.90
C SER A 42 31.96 1.33 4.51
N GLY A 43 32.40 2.11 5.46
CA GLY A 43 33.49 1.77 6.35
C GLY A 43 32.95 1.76 7.77
N VAL A 44 32.84 0.57 8.36
CA VAL A 44 32.67 0.31 9.79
C VAL A 44 31.68 1.27 10.47
N ILE A 45 30.46 0.82 10.71
CA ILE A 45 29.54 1.47 11.66
C ILE A 45 30.21 1.38 13.01
N THR A 46 30.99 2.41 13.37
CA THR A 46 31.66 2.48 14.65
C THR A 46 30.64 2.80 15.73
N ASP A 47 30.87 2.39 16.97
CA ASP A 47 30.06 2.71 18.15
C ASP A 47 29.77 4.23 18.28
N TYR A 48 30.62 5.06 17.70
CA TYR A 48 30.46 6.50 17.65
C TYR A 48 29.12 6.95 16.99
N TRP A 49 28.73 6.34 15.85
CA TRP A 49 27.51 6.73 15.14
C TRP A 49 26.24 6.38 15.92
N THR A 50 26.26 5.26 16.63
CA THR A 50 25.11 4.85 17.45
C THR A 50 24.99 5.61 18.76
N ASN A 51 26.08 6.22 19.26
CA ASN A 51 26.10 7.04 20.48
C ASN A 51 25.69 8.50 20.26
N ASN A 52 25.90 9.05 19.06
CA ASN A 52 25.57 10.45 18.73
C ASN A 52 24.50 10.57 17.64
N LEU A 53 23.60 9.60 17.59
CA LEU A 53 22.61 9.46 16.53
C LEU A 53 21.61 10.63 16.49
N LEU A 54 21.28 11.22 17.65
CA LEU A 54 20.40 12.39 17.71
C LEU A 54 20.95 13.57 16.91
N GLU A 55 22.26 13.82 16.99
CA GLU A 55 22.86 14.94 16.26
C GLU A 55 22.84 14.71 14.75
N LEU A 56 22.96 13.45 14.30
CA LEU A 56 22.81 13.07 12.89
C LEU A 56 21.36 13.29 12.42
N ILE A 57 20.38 12.88 13.22
CA ILE A 57 18.95 13.09 12.94
C ILE A 57 18.64 14.57 12.80
N LEU A 58 19.22 15.41 13.66
CA LEU A 58 18.98 16.85 13.70
C LEU A 58 19.86 17.66 12.74
N ARG A 59 20.73 17.02 11.95
CA ARG A 59 21.49 17.72 10.92
C ARG A 59 20.57 18.41 9.92
N LYS A 60 20.99 19.57 9.48
CA LYS A 60 20.23 20.45 8.59
C LYS A 60 19.91 19.78 7.25
N ASP A 61 20.85 19.00 6.69
CA ASP A 61 20.65 18.24 5.45
C ASP A 61 19.57 17.16 5.63
N ASN A 62 19.65 16.34 6.69
CA ASN A 62 18.68 15.31 7.00
C ASN A 62 17.27 15.87 7.24
N LEU A 63 17.15 16.95 8.02
CA LEU A 63 15.86 17.61 8.26
C LEU A 63 15.27 18.22 6.98
N ASN A 64 16.11 18.78 6.09
CA ASN A 64 15.65 19.31 4.81
C ASN A 64 15.13 18.21 3.89
N ASP A 65 15.79 17.06 3.87
CA ASP A 65 15.35 15.92 3.03
C ASP A 65 14.06 15.30 3.62
N ALA A 66 13.95 15.20 4.94
CA ALA A 66 12.71 14.82 5.60
C ALA A 66 11.54 15.77 5.27
N TYR A 67 11.80 17.09 5.30
CA TYR A 67 10.81 18.09 4.88
C TYR A 67 10.38 17.92 3.43
N LYS A 68 11.32 17.75 2.49
CA LYS A 68 11.03 17.54 1.07
C LYS A 68 10.16 16.32 0.87
N GLN A 69 10.46 15.21 1.58
CA GLN A 69 9.69 13.99 1.51
C GLN A 69 8.26 14.17 2.02
N VAL A 70 8.08 14.78 3.19
CA VAL A 70 6.74 15.07 3.75
C VAL A 70 5.93 15.99 2.83
N LYS A 71 6.59 17.00 2.22
CA LYS A 71 5.95 17.91 1.26
C LYS A 71 5.49 17.17 -0.01
N ARG A 72 6.32 16.27 -0.54
CA ARG A 72 6.01 15.47 -1.73
C ARG A 72 4.78 14.58 -1.52
N ASN A 73 4.63 14.00 -0.33
CA ASN A 73 3.53 13.09 0.01
C ASN A 73 2.17 13.78 0.16
N LYS A 74 2.11 15.11 0.23
CA LYS A 74 0.86 15.91 0.25
C LYS A 74 -0.21 15.41 1.23
N GLY A 75 0.19 14.84 2.36
CA GLY A 75 -0.72 14.27 3.34
C GLY A 75 -1.57 15.32 4.06
N LYS A 76 -2.75 14.93 4.55
CA LYS A 76 -3.65 15.81 5.31
C LYS A 76 -3.05 16.21 6.67
N GLY A 77 -3.48 17.34 7.22
CA GLY A 77 -3.09 17.83 8.53
C GLY A 77 -3.42 16.88 9.69
N GLY A 78 -2.67 17.00 10.78
CA GLY A 78 -2.86 16.26 12.03
C GLY A 78 -4.04 16.78 12.86
N ILE A 79 -3.89 16.73 14.21
CA ILE A 79 -4.90 17.25 15.15
C ILE A 79 -4.85 18.78 15.23
N ASP A 80 -3.70 19.38 14.92
CA ASP A 80 -3.44 20.83 14.89
C ASP A 80 -4.06 21.53 13.67
N GLY A 81 -4.56 20.76 12.70
CA GLY A 81 -5.14 21.26 11.46
C GLY A 81 -4.11 21.82 10.46
N MET A 82 -2.83 21.93 10.82
CA MET A 82 -1.77 22.46 9.96
C MET A 82 -1.66 21.65 8.67
N GLN A 83 -1.67 22.31 7.51
CA GLN A 83 -1.47 21.69 6.22
C GLN A 83 0.02 21.70 5.82
N VAL A 84 0.37 20.86 4.86
CA VAL A 84 1.77 20.72 4.39
C VAL A 84 2.32 22.05 3.82
N ASP A 85 1.48 22.88 3.22
CA ASP A 85 1.91 24.17 2.65
C ASP A 85 2.25 25.21 3.72
N GLU A 86 1.71 25.07 4.93
CA GLU A 86 1.98 25.94 6.09
C GLU A 86 3.25 25.54 6.85
N LEU A 87 3.78 24.35 6.59
CA LEU A 87 4.94 23.78 7.29
C LEU A 87 6.21 24.62 7.11
N LEU A 88 6.52 25.09 5.91
CA LEU A 88 7.75 25.85 5.66
C LEU A 88 7.78 27.19 6.40
N PRO A 89 6.73 28.03 6.37
CA PRO A 89 6.67 29.23 7.20
C PRO A 89 6.79 28.94 8.69
N PHE A 90 6.21 27.85 9.17
CA PHE A 90 6.31 27.42 10.55
C PHE A 90 7.75 27.06 10.94
N LEU A 91 8.41 26.19 10.15
CA LEU A 91 9.78 25.78 10.43
C LEU A 91 10.76 26.94 10.39
N ARG A 92 10.62 27.89 9.46
CA ARG A 92 11.48 29.08 9.40
C ARG A 92 11.47 29.92 10.68
N ARG A 93 10.35 29.94 11.41
CA ARG A 93 10.20 30.70 12.64
C ARG A 93 10.60 29.92 13.89
N ASN A 94 10.39 28.61 13.89
CA ASN A 94 10.43 27.79 15.11
C ASN A 94 11.51 26.70 15.10
N GLN A 95 12.30 26.54 14.01
CA GLN A 95 13.23 25.41 13.87
C GLN A 95 14.27 25.36 14.99
N GLU A 96 14.83 26.51 15.45
CA GLU A 96 15.85 26.54 16.48
C GLU A 96 15.29 26.09 17.83
N THR A 97 14.13 26.62 18.19
CA THR A 97 13.41 26.22 19.41
C THR A 97 13.06 24.73 19.38
N LEU A 98 12.53 24.23 18.24
CA LEU A 98 12.17 22.83 18.06
C LEU A 98 13.38 21.91 18.21
N ILE A 99 14.49 22.23 17.57
CA ILE A 99 15.74 21.48 17.66
C ILE A 99 16.26 21.47 19.09
N GLN A 100 16.24 22.60 19.76
CA GLN A 100 16.68 22.76 21.17
C GLN A 100 15.81 21.90 22.09
N GLU A 101 14.49 21.96 21.96
CA GLU A 101 13.57 21.12 22.76
C GLU A 101 13.80 19.61 22.56
N ILE A 102 14.11 19.20 21.33
CA ILE A 102 14.43 17.79 21.03
C ILE A 102 15.76 17.40 21.70
N ARG A 103 16.81 18.21 21.59
CA ARG A 103 18.12 17.98 22.22
C ARG A 103 18.05 17.85 23.73
N GLU A 104 17.27 18.70 24.34
CA GLU A 104 17.07 18.71 25.78
C GLU A 104 16.04 17.69 26.26
N GLY A 105 15.46 16.93 25.36
CA GLY A 105 14.44 15.94 25.69
C GLY A 105 13.13 16.56 26.20
N ARG A 106 12.88 17.83 25.97
CA ARG A 106 11.63 18.54 26.37
C ARG A 106 10.52 18.40 25.33
N TYR A 107 10.87 18.09 24.08
CA TYR A 107 9.90 17.91 23.00
C TYR A 107 8.85 16.86 23.35
N LYS A 108 7.58 17.21 23.16
CA LYS A 108 6.43 16.33 23.37
C LYS A 108 5.69 16.14 22.03
N PRO A 109 5.72 14.94 21.43
CA PRO A 109 4.94 14.67 20.22
C PRO A 109 3.45 14.90 20.46
N ASN A 110 2.76 15.39 19.43
CA ASN A 110 1.32 15.54 19.47
C ASN A 110 0.61 14.17 19.31
N PRO A 111 -0.58 14.01 19.93
CA PRO A 111 -1.40 12.84 19.67
C PRO A 111 -1.75 12.70 18.18
N VAL A 112 -1.86 11.47 17.69
CA VAL A 112 -2.23 11.25 16.31
C VAL A 112 -3.75 11.34 16.11
N ARG A 113 -4.19 11.94 15.01
CA ARG A 113 -5.61 12.00 14.65
C ARG A 113 -6.04 10.67 14.05
N ARG A 114 -6.99 9.97 14.68
CA ARG A 114 -7.54 8.70 14.18
C ARG A 114 -8.45 8.91 12.98
N VAL A 115 -8.23 8.10 11.94
CA VAL A 115 -9.08 8.00 10.76
C VAL A 115 -9.40 6.52 10.56
N GLU A 116 -10.68 6.20 10.40
CA GLU A 116 -11.14 4.83 10.16
C GLU A 116 -11.37 4.62 8.66
N ILE A 117 -10.71 3.60 8.11
CA ILE A 117 -10.87 3.19 6.71
C ILE A 117 -11.53 1.82 6.68
N PRO A 118 -12.65 1.64 5.95
CA PRO A 118 -13.33 0.37 5.87
C PRO A 118 -12.41 -0.71 5.26
N LYS A 119 -12.40 -1.90 5.86
CA LYS A 119 -11.74 -3.09 5.29
C LYS A 119 -12.64 -3.76 4.25
N GLU A 120 -12.11 -4.81 3.59
CA GLU A 120 -12.88 -5.62 2.64
C GLU A 120 -14.06 -6.35 3.30
N THR A 121 -13.91 -6.75 4.55
CA THR A 121 -14.98 -7.37 5.35
C THR A 121 -15.93 -6.28 5.81
N LYS A 122 -17.21 -6.42 5.44
CA LYS A 122 -18.25 -5.47 5.84
C LYS A 122 -18.32 -5.34 7.37
N GLY A 123 -18.20 -4.11 7.86
CA GLY A 123 -18.22 -3.80 9.30
C GLY A 123 -16.84 -3.78 9.98
N GLU A 124 -15.77 -4.14 9.29
CA GLU A 124 -14.41 -3.99 9.83
C GLU A 124 -13.76 -2.70 9.30
N PHE A 125 -12.99 -2.04 10.19
CA PHE A 125 -12.27 -0.81 9.87
C PHE A 125 -10.77 -0.97 10.17
N ARG A 126 -9.94 -0.31 9.38
CA ARG A 126 -8.53 -0.11 9.67
C ARG A 126 -8.38 1.25 10.34
N LYS A 127 -7.74 1.27 11.50
CA LYS A 127 -7.52 2.49 12.27
C LYS A 127 -6.18 3.10 11.85
N LEU A 128 -6.21 4.23 11.15
CA LEU A 128 -5.01 5.00 10.83
C LEU A 128 -4.83 6.12 11.83
N GLY A 129 -3.57 6.38 12.20
CA GLY A 129 -3.17 7.54 12.95
C GLY A 129 -2.47 8.55 12.04
N VAL A 130 -3.00 9.75 11.94
CA VAL A 130 -2.41 10.83 11.16
C VAL A 130 -1.65 11.75 12.10
N PRO A 131 -0.30 11.73 12.15
CA PRO A 131 0.51 12.66 12.96
C PRO A 131 0.41 14.08 12.43
N THR A 132 0.80 15.07 13.24
CA THR A 132 0.97 16.44 12.78
C THR A 132 2.05 16.52 11.70
N VAL A 133 2.03 17.56 10.89
CA VAL A 133 3.01 17.68 9.79
C VAL A 133 4.42 17.83 10.34
N VAL A 134 4.59 18.52 11.46
CA VAL A 134 5.87 18.66 12.16
C VAL A 134 6.37 17.31 12.68
N ASP A 135 5.51 16.56 13.36
CA ASP A 135 5.85 15.22 13.85
C ASP A 135 6.27 14.27 12.71
N ARG A 136 5.62 14.39 11.53
CA ARG A 136 6.04 13.61 10.35
C ARG A 136 7.45 13.94 9.89
N VAL A 137 7.86 15.22 9.92
CA VAL A 137 9.24 15.59 9.55
C VAL A 137 10.25 14.97 10.51
N ILE A 138 9.98 15.05 11.82
CA ILE A 138 10.88 14.49 12.83
C ILE A 138 10.93 12.96 12.70
N GLN A 139 9.77 12.29 12.57
CA GLN A 139 9.70 10.83 12.36
C GLN A 139 10.41 10.41 11.08
N GLN A 140 10.27 11.18 10.00
CA GLN A 140 10.95 10.94 8.73
C GLN A 140 12.47 11.09 8.87
N ALA A 141 12.94 12.13 9.57
CA ALA A 141 14.36 12.34 9.85
C ALA A 141 14.95 11.18 10.68
N ILE A 142 14.22 10.70 11.69
CA ILE A 142 14.60 9.51 12.47
C ILE A 142 14.67 8.28 11.54
N ALA A 143 13.66 8.05 10.73
CA ALA A 143 13.60 6.89 9.85
C ALA A 143 14.74 6.88 8.82
N GLN A 144 15.16 8.03 8.30
CA GLN A 144 16.27 8.17 7.35
C GLN A 144 17.60 7.71 7.94
N GLU A 145 17.90 8.10 9.17
CA GLU A 145 19.17 7.74 9.83
C GLU A 145 19.14 6.32 10.41
N LEU A 146 17.99 5.84 10.85
CA LEU A 146 17.87 4.47 11.38
C LEU A 146 17.82 3.39 10.28
N SER A 147 17.23 3.71 9.14
CA SER A 147 17.04 2.71 8.07
C SER A 147 18.34 2.06 7.62
N PRO A 148 19.43 2.78 7.32
CA PRO A 148 20.71 2.17 6.95
C PRO A 148 21.27 1.22 8.02
N ILE A 149 21.16 1.61 9.30
CA ILE A 149 21.68 0.83 10.44
C ILE A 149 20.97 -0.53 10.55
N TYR A 150 19.66 -0.53 10.37
CA TYR A 150 18.87 -1.76 10.48
C TYR A 150 18.82 -2.57 9.18
N GLU A 151 19.02 -1.93 8.01
CA GLU A 151 19.00 -2.63 6.73
C GLU A 151 20.09 -3.73 6.66
N GLU A 152 21.24 -3.50 7.29
CA GLU A 152 22.31 -4.49 7.41
C GLU A 152 21.96 -5.68 8.31
N GLN A 153 21.01 -5.49 9.23
CA GLN A 153 20.58 -6.51 10.19
C GLN A 153 19.35 -7.29 9.75
N PHE A 154 18.62 -6.78 8.76
CA PHE A 154 17.37 -7.41 8.31
C PHE A 154 17.64 -8.66 7.47
N SER A 155 16.82 -9.69 7.71
CA SER A 155 16.83 -10.93 6.93
C SER A 155 16.67 -10.67 5.43
N GLU A 156 17.40 -11.43 4.61
CA GLU A 156 17.25 -11.46 3.16
C GLU A 156 15.85 -11.96 2.71
N ASN A 157 15.11 -12.64 3.60
CA ASN A 157 13.77 -13.15 3.36
C ASN A 157 12.66 -12.17 3.76
N SER A 158 13.01 -10.95 4.20
CA SER A 158 12.10 -9.84 4.53
C SER A 158 12.09 -8.82 3.40
N PHE A 159 10.91 -8.46 2.88
CA PHE A 159 10.76 -7.65 1.66
C PHE A 159 9.91 -6.40 1.85
N GLY A 160 8.94 -6.41 2.79
CA GLY A 160 8.02 -5.28 2.99
C GLY A 160 8.69 -4.08 3.65
N PHE A 161 8.36 -2.86 3.21
CA PHE A 161 8.86 -1.60 3.77
C PHE A 161 10.39 -1.46 3.79
N ARG A 162 11.06 -2.08 2.83
CA ARG A 162 12.52 -2.02 2.69
C ARG A 162 12.90 -1.39 1.36
N PRO A 163 14.00 -0.62 1.30
CA PRO A 163 14.49 -0.03 0.07
C PRO A 163 14.90 -1.11 -0.93
N LYS A 164 14.69 -0.85 -2.22
CA LYS A 164 15.04 -1.74 -3.34
C LYS A 164 14.42 -3.15 -3.28
N ARG A 165 13.45 -3.40 -2.39
CA ARG A 165 12.73 -4.67 -2.26
C ARG A 165 11.24 -4.46 -2.41
N GLY A 166 10.58 -5.34 -3.14
CA GLY A 166 9.15 -5.19 -3.43
C GLY A 166 8.37 -6.50 -3.36
N ALA A 167 7.07 -6.39 -3.58
CA ALA A 167 6.17 -7.54 -3.59
C ALA A 167 6.56 -8.59 -4.64
N HIS A 168 7.10 -8.16 -5.78
CA HIS A 168 7.56 -9.07 -6.83
C HIS A 168 8.78 -9.89 -6.40
N ASP A 169 9.68 -9.32 -5.61
CA ASP A 169 10.87 -10.03 -5.13
C ASP A 169 10.45 -11.08 -4.09
N ALA A 170 9.53 -10.73 -3.18
CA ALA A 170 8.92 -11.67 -2.26
C ALA A 170 8.25 -12.84 -3.01
N LEU A 171 7.49 -12.56 -4.06
CA LEU A 171 6.84 -13.59 -4.87
C LEU A 171 7.87 -14.48 -5.61
N ARG A 172 8.93 -13.92 -6.18
CA ARG A 172 10.00 -14.69 -6.81
C ARG A 172 10.70 -15.61 -5.81
N GLN A 173 10.93 -15.14 -4.58
CA GLN A 173 11.48 -15.98 -3.51
C GLN A 173 10.51 -17.09 -3.12
N CYS A 174 9.20 -16.82 -3.04
CA CYS A 174 8.19 -17.86 -2.85
C CYS A 174 8.22 -18.89 -3.98
N GLN A 175 8.30 -18.44 -5.24
CA GLN A 175 8.39 -19.31 -6.42
C GLN A 175 9.60 -20.24 -6.36
N LYS A 176 10.77 -19.71 -5.95
CA LYS A 176 12.00 -20.49 -5.77
C LYS A 176 11.78 -21.57 -4.71
N ASN A 177 11.24 -21.22 -3.55
CA ASN A 177 10.98 -22.19 -2.47
C ASN A 177 10.04 -23.32 -2.93
N VAL A 178 8.98 -22.99 -3.68
CA VAL A 178 8.03 -23.98 -4.20
C VAL A 178 8.67 -24.89 -5.26
N ASN A 179 9.51 -24.33 -6.13
CA ASN A 179 10.26 -25.11 -7.14
C ASN A 179 11.26 -26.08 -6.49
N ASP A 180 11.84 -25.70 -5.34
CA ASP A 180 12.73 -26.55 -4.51
C ASP A 180 11.96 -27.64 -3.73
N GLY A 181 10.64 -27.78 -3.95
CA GLY A 181 9.82 -28.84 -3.36
C GLY A 181 9.16 -28.48 -2.02
N TYR A 182 9.24 -27.23 -1.56
CA TYR A 182 8.57 -26.77 -0.34
C TYR A 182 7.13 -26.34 -0.68
N ILE A 183 6.21 -27.28 -0.73
CA ILE A 183 4.85 -27.10 -1.23
C ILE A 183 3.78 -26.92 -0.16
N TYR A 184 4.12 -27.11 1.11
CA TYR A 184 3.27 -26.79 2.23
C TYR A 184 3.76 -25.52 2.90
N VAL A 185 2.83 -24.70 3.34
CA VAL A 185 3.15 -23.43 3.97
C VAL A 185 2.38 -23.25 5.27
N VAL A 186 3.05 -22.65 6.24
CA VAL A 186 2.40 -22.00 7.36
C VAL A 186 2.10 -20.58 6.93
N ASP A 187 0.83 -20.27 6.74
CA ASP A 187 0.33 -18.91 6.48
C ASP A 187 0.06 -18.25 7.82
N MET A 188 0.85 -17.24 8.18
CA MET A 188 0.85 -16.63 9.50
C MET A 188 0.30 -15.21 9.43
N ASP A 189 -0.79 -14.96 10.15
CA ASP A 189 -1.44 -13.66 10.31
C ASP A 189 -1.34 -13.22 11.77
N LEU A 190 -0.78 -12.04 12.02
CA LEU A 190 -0.71 -11.46 13.35
C LEU A 190 -1.99 -10.65 13.63
N GLU A 191 -2.56 -10.82 14.85
CA GLU A 191 -3.80 -10.14 15.19
C GLU A 191 -3.55 -8.67 15.47
N LYS A 192 -4.02 -7.79 14.54
CA LYS A 192 -3.93 -6.32 14.68
C LYS A 192 -2.53 -5.88 15.11
N PHE A 193 -1.50 -6.37 14.44
CA PHE A 193 -0.10 -6.19 14.81
C PHE A 193 0.21 -4.76 15.29
N PHE A 194 -0.13 -3.73 14.52
CA PHE A 194 0.13 -2.34 14.89
C PHE A 194 -0.59 -1.88 16.16
N ASP A 195 -1.75 -2.46 16.48
CA ASP A 195 -2.52 -2.10 17.68
C ASP A 195 -2.07 -2.88 18.92
N THR A 196 -1.31 -3.98 18.76
CA THR A 196 -1.01 -4.93 19.84
C THR A 196 0.47 -5.07 20.19
N VAL A 197 1.37 -4.42 19.47
CA VAL A 197 2.81 -4.44 19.75
C VAL A 197 3.09 -4.00 21.19
N CYS A 198 3.86 -4.81 21.91
CA CYS A 198 4.36 -4.44 23.23
C CYS A 198 5.45 -3.37 23.08
N GLN A 199 5.15 -2.14 23.51
CA GLN A 199 6.06 -0.99 23.38
C GLN A 199 7.36 -1.20 24.14
N SER A 200 7.29 -1.75 25.37
CA SER A 200 8.49 -2.05 26.17
C SER A 200 9.41 -3.04 25.47
N LYS A 201 8.84 -4.08 24.82
CA LYS A 201 9.62 -5.05 24.04
C LYS A 201 10.25 -4.42 22.81
N LEU A 202 9.53 -3.56 22.10
CA LEU A 202 10.07 -2.81 20.96
C LEU A 202 11.23 -1.90 21.40
N ILE A 203 11.08 -1.17 22.49
CA ILE A 203 12.14 -0.31 23.05
C ILE A 203 13.36 -1.15 23.48
N GLU A 204 13.15 -2.31 24.11
CA GLU A 204 14.23 -3.25 24.44
C GLU A 204 15.02 -3.67 23.18
N VAL A 205 14.30 -4.06 22.11
CA VAL A 205 14.94 -4.46 20.85
C VAL A 205 15.72 -3.30 20.22
N LEU A 206 15.14 -2.09 20.20
CA LEU A 206 15.80 -0.87 19.72
C LEU A 206 17.09 -0.58 20.49
N SER A 207 17.06 -0.65 21.83
CA SER A 207 18.20 -0.31 22.70
C SER A 207 19.37 -1.30 22.58
N ARG A 208 19.18 -2.46 21.97
CA ARG A 208 20.28 -3.38 21.67
C ARG A 208 21.23 -2.81 20.61
N THR A 209 20.68 -2.09 19.63
CA THR A 209 21.43 -1.50 18.52
C THR A 209 21.69 0.00 18.74
N ILE A 210 20.70 0.75 19.18
CA ILE A 210 20.80 2.21 19.38
C ILE A 210 21.28 2.50 20.79
N LYS A 211 22.46 3.11 20.92
CA LYS A 211 23.07 3.47 22.21
C LYS A 211 22.74 4.88 22.66
N ASP A 212 22.31 5.76 21.73
CA ASP A 212 21.85 7.10 22.08
C ASP A 212 20.45 7.04 22.75
N GLY A 213 20.45 7.10 24.08
CA GLY A 213 19.22 7.05 24.88
C GLY A 213 18.24 8.18 24.56
N ARG A 214 18.73 9.32 24.04
CA ARG A 214 17.88 10.45 23.65
C ARG A 214 16.97 10.08 22.48
N VAL A 215 17.51 9.34 21.49
CA VAL A 215 16.75 8.84 20.34
C VAL A 215 15.73 7.80 20.78
N VAL A 216 16.15 6.82 21.62
CA VAL A 216 15.25 5.81 22.17
C VAL A 216 14.11 6.45 22.96
N SER A 217 14.42 7.45 23.79
CA SER A 217 13.43 8.22 24.55
C SER A 217 12.46 8.98 23.64
N LEU A 218 12.96 9.60 22.56
CA LEU A 218 12.12 10.30 21.58
C LEU A 218 11.16 9.33 20.86
N ILE A 219 11.65 8.15 20.45
CA ILE A 219 10.80 7.12 19.85
C ILE A 219 9.74 6.65 20.85
N HIS A 220 10.11 6.43 22.11
CA HIS A 220 9.16 6.05 23.15
C HIS A 220 8.08 7.10 23.36
N LYS A 221 8.43 8.40 23.31
CA LYS A 221 7.45 9.50 23.37
C LYS A 221 6.48 9.46 22.19
N TYR A 222 6.93 9.13 20.96
CA TYR A 222 6.05 8.96 19.81
C TYR A 222 5.08 7.79 19.99
N LEU A 223 5.52 6.67 20.56
CA LEU A 223 4.65 5.53 20.85
C LEU A 223 3.56 5.89 21.88
N ASN A 224 3.90 6.71 22.87
CA ASN A 224 3.01 7.13 23.96
C ASN A 224 2.26 8.44 23.69
N ALA A 225 2.40 9.05 22.53
CA ALA A 225 1.79 10.34 22.22
C ALA A 225 0.25 10.34 22.31
N GLY A 226 -0.37 9.17 22.29
CA GLY A 226 -1.81 9.02 22.33
C GLY A 226 -2.50 9.21 20.97
N VAL A 227 -3.80 9.03 20.98
CA VAL A 227 -4.65 9.11 19.79
C VAL A 227 -5.86 9.98 20.10
N VAL A 228 -6.25 10.82 19.16
CA VAL A 228 -7.53 11.55 19.23
C VAL A 228 -8.51 10.92 18.24
N ALA A 229 -9.58 10.34 18.77
CA ALA A 229 -10.67 9.74 18.02
C ALA A 229 -11.98 10.48 18.33
N ASN A 230 -12.67 11.00 17.31
CA ASN A 230 -13.93 11.72 17.47
C ASN A 230 -13.87 12.87 18.52
N GLY A 231 -12.73 13.57 18.57
CA GLY A 231 -12.51 14.66 19.53
C GLY A 231 -12.13 14.23 20.95
N LYS A 232 -12.06 12.93 21.25
CA LYS A 232 -11.63 12.40 22.56
C LYS A 232 -10.20 11.88 22.51
N PHE A 233 -9.42 12.23 23.53
CA PHE A 233 -8.06 11.72 23.70
C PHE A 233 -8.08 10.30 24.33
N GLU A 234 -7.33 9.41 23.75
CA GLU A 234 -7.11 8.05 24.24
C GLU A 234 -5.59 7.84 24.44
N ARG A 235 -5.20 7.38 25.61
CA ARG A 235 -3.80 6.95 25.86
C ARG A 235 -3.47 5.70 25.06
N THR A 236 -2.22 5.60 24.60
CA THR A 236 -1.68 4.42 23.92
C THR A 236 -0.61 3.78 24.82
N GLU A 237 -0.97 2.72 25.56
CA GLU A 237 -0.04 1.92 26.38
C GLU A 237 0.54 0.74 25.60
N THR A 238 -0.12 0.35 24.54
CA THR A 238 0.28 -0.73 23.61
C THR A 238 0.11 -0.28 22.17
N GLY A 239 0.78 -0.96 21.28
CA GLY A 239 0.72 -0.68 19.83
C GLY A 239 1.60 0.47 19.40
N MET A 240 1.61 0.68 18.09
CA MET A 240 2.24 1.81 17.43
C MET A 240 1.25 2.43 16.44
N PRO A 241 1.18 3.76 16.29
CA PRO A 241 0.26 4.41 15.37
C PRO A 241 0.54 3.98 13.92
N GLN A 242 -0.44 3.40 13.24
CA GLN A 242 -0.34 3.07 11.82
C GLN A 242 -0.56 4.33 10.99
N GLY A 243 0.46 4.77 10.22
CA GLY A 243 0.36 5.91 9.29
C GLY A 243 1.42 7.01 9.49
N GLY A 244 2.30 6.89 10.48
CA GLY A 244 3.50 7.72 10.61
C GLY A 244 4.68 7.16 9.80
N PRO A 245 5.64 8.00 9.36
CA PRO A 245 6.81 7.56 8.60
C PRO A 245 7.70 6.55 9.32
N LEU A 246 7.73 6.59 10.65
CA LEU A 246 8.58 5.73 11.47
C LEU A 246 7.99 4.32 11.68
N SER A 247 6.67 4.18 11.66
CA SER A 247 5.98 2.93 12.01
C SER A 247 6.36 1.71 11.14
N PRO A 248 6.56 1.84 9.81
CA PRO A 248 7.01 0.73 8.97
C PRO A 248 8.39 0.18 9.36
N LEU A 249 9.33 1.07 9.69
CA LEU A 249 10.66 0.68 10.15
C LEU A 249 10.60 -0.03 11.51
N LEU A 250 9.88 0.53 12.48
CA LEU A 250 9.68 -0.08 13.79
C LEU A 250 9.02 -1.45 13.70
N SER A 251 8.08 -1.61 12.77
CA SER A 251 7.46 -2.91 12.47
C SER A 251 8.51 -3.93 12.02
N ASN A 252 9.38 -3.57 11.09
CA ASN A 252 10.43 -4.46 10.61
C ASN A 252 11.46 -4.77 11.70
N ILE A 253 11.83 -3.81 12.54
CA ILE A 253 12.75 -4.01 13.66
C ILE A 253 12.19 -5.07 14.63
N MET A 254 10.92 -4.94 15.01
CA MET A 254 10.25 -5.89 15.88
C MET A 254 10.15 -7.29 15.27
N LEU A 255 9.76 -7.38 14.00
CA LEU A 255 9.57 -8.65 13.32
C LEU A 255 10.88 -9.30 12.85
N ASN A 256 11.98 -8.57 12.82
CA ASN A 256 13.30 -9.15 12.56
C ASN A 256 13.74 -10.15 13.65
N GLU A 257 13.24 -10.01 14.86
CA GLU A 257 13.45 -11.03 15.91
C GLU A 257 12.79 -12.37 15.54
N LEU A 258 11.62 -12.33 14.88
CA LEU A 258 10.98 -13.53 14.32
C LEU A 258 11.79 -14.07 13.14
N ASP A 259 12.27 -13.20 12.24
CA ASP A 259 13.08 -13.60 11.10
C ASP A 259 14.36 -14.34 11.55
N LYS A 260 15.09 -13.76 12.51
CA LYS A 260 16.29 -14.38 13.11
C LYS A 260 16.01 -15.75 13.73
N GLU A 261 14.87 -15.89 14.42
CA GLU A 261 14.50 -17.16 15.01
C GLU A 261 14.15 -18.21 13.95
N LEU A 262 13.47 -17.81 12.87
CA LEU A 262 13.17 -18.71 11.73
C LEU A 262 14.46 -19.16 11.04
N GLU A 263 15.42 -18.27 10.84
CA GLU A 263 16.75 -18.55 10.26
C GLU A 263 17.54 -19.49 11.19
N ARG A 264 17.58 -19.20 12.49
CA ARG A 264 18.26 -20.04 13.50
C ARG A 264 17.73 -21.47 13.50
N ARG A 265 16.43 -21.67 13.24
CA ARG A 265 15.80 -23.00 13.12
C ARG A 265 15.94 -23.62 11.73
N GLY A 266 16.58 -22.95 10.78
CA GLY A 266 16.75 -23.41 9.42
C GLY A 266 15.48 -23.44 8.57
N HIS A 267 14.46 -22.62 8.93
CA HIS A 267 13.23 -22.54 8.16
C HIS A 267 13.38 -21.65 6.93
N ARG A 268 12.82 -22.07 5.81
CA ARG A 268 12.63 -21.21 4.66
C ARG A 268 11.35 -20.42 4.84
N PHE A 269 11.42 -19.10 4.72
CA PHE A 269 10.27 -18.23 4.86
C PHE A 269 10.36 -17.04 3.90
N VAL A 270 9.26 -16.34 3.74
CA VAL A 270 9.16 -15.06 3.05
C VAL A 270 8.22 -14.18 3.86
N ARG A 271 8.71 -13.02 4.27
CA ARG A 271 7.92 -12.04 5.02
C ARG A 271 7.75 -10.75 4.22
N TYR A 272 6.54 -10.25 4.16
CA TYR A 272 6.21 -8.94 3.60
C TYR A 272 5.41 -8.14 4.63
N ALA A 273 6.05 -7.23 5.33
CA ALA A 273 5.52 -6.55 6.52
C ALA A 273 5.08 -7.57 7.59
N ASP A 274 3.81 -7.59 7.98
CA ASP A 274 3.20 -8.53 8.94
C ASP A 274 2.77 -9.87 8.31
N ASP A 275 2.66 -9.96 6.99
CA ASP A 275 2.34 -11.21 6.28
C ASP A 275 3.58 -12.11 6.16
N CYS A 276 3.59 -13.26 6.83
CA CYS A 276 4.70 -14.22 6.84
C CYS A 276 4.28 -15.61 6.36
N MET A 277 4.99 -16.15 5.38
CA MET A 277 4.83 -17.52 4.88
C MET A 277 6.06 -18.35 5.21
N ILE A 278 5.91 -19.45 5.97
CA ILE A 278 6.99 -20.39 6.27
C ILE A 278 6.78 -21.64 5.41
N PHE A 279 7.79 -22.03 4.66
CA PHE A 279 7.73 -23.10 3.67
C PHE A 279 8.24 -24.43 4.23
N CYS A 280 7.49 -25.50 3.99
CA CYS A 280 7.79 -26.86 4.46
C CYS A 280 7.61 -27.88 3.33
N LYS A 281 8.35 -29.00 3.37
CA LYS A 281 8.24 -30.09 2.39
C LYS A 281 6.98 -30.95 2.58
N SER A 282 6.51 -31.10 3.84
CA SER A 282 5.34 -31.94 4.16
C SER A 282 4.38 -31.21 5.09
N ARG A 283 3.11 -31.65 5.09
CA ARG A 283 2.07 -31.11 5.96
C ARG A 283 2.41 -31.31 7.44
N LYS A 284 2.89 -32.50 7.80
CA LYS A 284 3.30 -32.82 9.20
C LYS A 284 4.43 -31.89 9.66
N SER A 285 5.41 -31.56 8.80
CA SER A 285 6.47 -30.62 9.11
C SER A 285 5.91 -29.21 9.33
N ALA A 286 4.98 -28.77 8.49
CA ALA A 286 4.35 -27.44 8.62
C ALA A 286 3.53 -27.33 9.92
N GLU A 287 2.75 -28.37 10.27
CA GLU A 287 1.98 -28.42 11.52
C GLU A 287 2.89 -28.36 12.76
N ARG A 288 4.02 -29.11 12.74
CA ARG A 288 5.02 -29.05 13.80
C ARG A 288 5.68 -27.67 13.89
N THR A 289 6.03 -27.07 12.75
CA THR A 289 6.60 -25.71 12.71
C THR A 289 5.63 -24.70 13.31
N LEU A 290 4.35 -24.73 12.90
CA LEU A 290 3.32 -23.88 13.45
C LEU A 290 3.20 -24.02 14.98
N LYS A 291 3.13 -25.26 15.48
CA LYS A 291 3.04 -25.54 16.93
C LYS A 291 4.21 -24.97 17.71
N ASN A 292 5.42 -24.98 17.13
CA ASN A 292 6.64 -24.57 17.81
C ASN A 292 6.94 -23.07 17.68
N ILE A 293 6.46 -22.39 16.64
CA ILE A 293 6.75 -20.96 16.45
C ILE A 293 5.78 -20.06 17.22
N ILE A 294 4.54 -20.49 17.43
CA ILE A 294 3.54 -19.72 18.16
C ILE A 294 4.00 -19.37 19.58
N PRO A 295 4.52 -20.31 20.41
CA PRO A 295 5.01 -19.99 21.76
C PRO A 295 6.13 -18.94 21.75
N PHE A 296 6.97 -18.92 20.71
CA PHE A 296 7.99 -17.88 20.55
C PHE A 296 7.35 -16.51 20.28
N ILE A 297 6.40 -16.44 19.35
CA ILE A 297 5.73 -15.19 18.99
C ILE A 297 4.96 -14.64 20.19
N GLU A 298 4.20 -15.47 20.88
CA GLU A 298 3.35 -15.02 21.99
C GLU A 298 4.14 -14.84 23.31
N GLY A 299 5.09 -15.72 23.59
CA GLY A 299 5.83 -15.70 24.86
C GLY A 299 7.12 -14.88 24.86
N LYS A 300 7.78 -14.67 23.70
CA LYS A 300 9.04 -13.91 23.59
C LYS A 300 8.86 -12.55 22.95
N LEU A 301 7.99 -12.45 21.95
CA LEU A 301 7.73 -11.19 21.26
C LEU A 301 6.48 -10.48 21.79
N PHE A 302 5.67 -11.14 22.60
CA PHE A 302 4.39 -10.63 23.13
C PHE A 302 3.43 -10.17 22.05
N LEU A 303 3.49 -10.81 20.86
CA LEU A 303 2.60 -10.57 19.73
C LEU A 303 1.46 -11.59 19.74
N LYS A 304 0.27 -11.19 19.30
CA LYS A 304 -0.88 -12.07 19.21
C LYS A 304 -0.99 -12.71 17.84
N VAL A 305 -1.12 -14.03 17.78
CA VAL A 305 -1.37 -14.76 16.53
C VAL A 305 -2.86 -14.87 16.28
N ASN A 306 -3.30 -14.49 15.09
CA ASN A 306 -4.68 -14.66 14.67
C ASN A 306 -4.98 -16.13 14.34
N ARG A 307 -5.44 -16.88 15.33
CA ARG A 307 -5.71 -18.33 15.22
C ARG A 307 -6.74 -18.69 14.15
N LYS A 308 -7.64 -17.75 13.78
CA LYS A 308 -8.69 -17.99 12.75
C LYS A 308 -8.14 -17.94 11.33
N LYS A 309 -7.10 -17.17 11.11
CA LYS A 309 -6.51 -16.97 9.78
C LYS A 309 -5.20 -17.73 9.62
N THR A 310 -4.44 -17.89 10.69
CA THR A 310 -3.19 -18.66 10.68
C THR A 310 -3.48 -20.13 10.52
N GLY A 311 -2.78 -20.78 9.59
CA GLY A 311 -2.98 -22.20 9.36
C GLY A 311 -1.96 -22.83 8.41
N VAL A 312 -2.06 -24.15 8.27
CA VAL A 312 -1.24 -24.94 7.35
C VAL A 312 -2.05 -25.26 6.12
N ALA A 313 -1.50 -24.92 4.95
CA ALA A 313 -2.13 -25.21 3.68
C ALA A 313 -1.12 -25.65 2.62
N HIS A 314 -1.60 -26.32 1.59
CA HIS A 314 -0.85 -26.49 0.35
C HIS A 314 -0.76 -25.14 -0.36
N VAL A 315 0.39 -24.80 -0.90
CA VAL A 315 0.68 -23.47 -1.49
C VAL A 315 -0.35 -23.04 -2.55
N SER A 316 -0.95 -23.98 -3.29
CA SER A 316 -1.99 -23.66 -4.29
C SER A 316 -3.31 -23.12 -3.70
N LYS A 317 -3.52 -23.28 -2.39
CA LYS A 317 -4.73 -22.82 -1.70
C LYS A 317 -4.52 -21.49 -0.96
N VAL A 318 -3.28 -20.97 -0.94
CA VAL A 318 -2.92 -19.76 -0.21
C VAL A 318 -3.01 -18.55 -1.13
N LYS A 319 -3.49 -17.45 -0.55
CA LYS A 319 -3.43 -16.10 -1.14
C LYS A 319 -2.25 -15.37 -0.51
N TYR A 320 -1.28 -14.95 -1.31
CA TYR A 320 -0.17 -14.11 -0.85
C TYR A 320 -0.01 -12.89 -1.75
N LEU A 321 -0.01 -11.71 -1.18
CA LEU A 321 0.11 -10.43 -1.91
C LEU A 321 -0.86 -10.32 -3.11
N GLY A 322 -2.06 -10.88 -2.98
CA GLY A 322 -3.07 -10.86 -4.04
C GLY A 322 -2.92 -11.92 -5.13
N TYR A 323 -1.88 -12.74 -5.06
CA TYR A 323 -1.63 -13.85 -5.97
C TYR A 323 -2.01 -15.20 -5.36
N THR A 324 -2.10 -16.24 -6.25
CA THR A 324 -2.13 -17.65 -5.91
C THR A 324 -1.09 -18.40 -6.72
N PHE A 325 -0.64 -19.53 -6.19
CA PHE A 325 0.38 -20.36 -6.80
C PHE A 325 -0.26 -21.57 -7.50
N TYR A 326 0.31 -21.99 -8.61
CA TYR A 326 -0.06 -23.25 -9.25
C TYR A 326 1.14 -23.87 -9.95
N ARG A 327 1.10 -25.18 -10.21
CA ARG A 327 2.18 -25.87 -10.94
C ARG A 327 1.75 -26.13 -12.38
N TYR A 328 2.65 -25.85 -13.31
CA TYR A 328 2.50 -26.15 -14.72
C TYR A 328 3.83 -26.67 -15.28
N LYS A 329 3.81 -27.87 -15.89
CA LYS A 329 5.01 -28.54 -16.40
C LYS A 329 6.15 -28.59 -15.36
N GLY A 330 5.82 -28.94 -14.12
CA GLY A 330 6.79 -29.06 -13.02
C GLY A 330 7.21 -27.75 -12.36
N LYS A 331 6.94 -26.58 -12.96
CA LYS A 331 7.34 -25.27 -12.46
C LYS A 331 6.20 -24.56 -11.75
N CYS A 332 6.53 -23.83 -10.70
CA CYS A 332 5.60 -22.94 -10.01
C CYS A 332 5.31 -21.70 -10.88
N ARG A 333 4.03 -21.35 -10.99
CA ARG A 333 3.54 -20.14 -11.67
C ARG A 333 2.52 -19.41 -10.82
N PHE A 334 2.19 -18.18 -11.23
CA PHE A 334 1.26 -17.33 -10.52
C PHE A 334 -0.05 -17.14 -11.27
N ARG A 335 -1.13 -17.03 -10.52
CA ARG A 335 -2.44 -16.51 -10.98
C ARG A 335 -2.88 -15.40 -10.09
N VAL A 336 -3.69 -14.49 -10.61
CA VAL A 336 -4.36 -13.48 -9.79
C VAL A 336 -5.42 -14.16 -8.93
N HIS A 337 -5.42 -13.88 -7.62
CA HIS A 337 -6.43 -14.43 -6.72
C HIS A 337 -7.83 -13.86 -7.04
N GLN A 338 -8.89 -14.69 -6.93
CA GLN A 338 -10.24 -14.31 -7.33
C GLN A 338 -10.74 -13.03 -6.67
N LYS A 339 -10.48 -12.83 -5.37
CA LYS A 339 -10.82 -11.57 -4.67
C LYS A 339 -10.17 -10.34 -5.30
N SER A 340 -8.95 -10.47 -5.83
CA SER A 340 -8.25 -9.37 -6.53
C SER A 340 -8.88 -9.10 -7.90
N VAL A 341 -9.34 -10.14 -8.60
CA VAL A 341 -10.10 -10.02 -9.85
C VAL A 341 -11.45 -9.34 -9.62
N ASP A 342 -12.16 -9.73 -8.56
CA ASP A 342 -13.47 -9.16 -8.23
C ASP A 342 -13.34 -7.67 -7.87
N ARG A 343 -12.30 -7.30 -7.13
CA ARG A 343 -11.94 -5.91 -6.82
C ARG A 343 -11.69 -5.10 -8.09
N MET A 344 -10.85 -5.63 -9.00
CA MET A 344 -10.60 -4.99 -10.30
C MET A 344 -11.90 -4.77 -11.08
N LYS A 345 -12.75 -5.77 -11.17
CA LYS A 345 -14.04 -5.66 -11.86
C LYS A 345 -14.94 -4.61 -11.21
N ASN A 346 -14.98 -4.55 -9.88
CA ASN A 346 -15.75 -3.54 -9.16
C ASN A 346 -15.24 -2.12 -9.44
N LYS A 347 -13.90 -1.92 -9.45
CA LYS A 347 -13.33 -0.63 -9.80
C LYS A 347 -13.63 -0.22 -11.24
N ILE A 348 -13.49 -1.13 -12.19
CA ILE A 348 -13.89 -0.86 -13.57
C ILE A 348 -15.38 -0.51 -13.65
N ARG A 349 -16.26 -1.19 -12.87
CA ARG A 349 -17.70 -0.82 -12.79
C ARG A 349 -17.88 0.61 -12.32
N GLU A 350 -17.17 1.00 -11.27
CA GLU A 350 -17.24 2.36 -10.72
C GLU A 350 -16.74 3.41 -11.71
N LEU A 351 -15.57 3.19 -12.34
CA LEU A 351 -14.98 4.09 -13.32
C LEU A 351 -15.83 4.21 -14.59
N THR A 352 -16.53 3.14 -14.97
CA THR A 352 -17.40 3.09 -16.13
C THR A 352 -18.89 3.18 -15.77
N ASP A 353 -19.22 3.75 -14.61
CA ASP A 353 -20.60 3.98 -14.22
C ASP A 353 -21.18 5.13 -15.07
N ARG A 354 -22.24 4.80 -15.82
CA ARG A 354 -22.96 5.73 -16.69
C ARG A 354 -23.77 6.78 -15.94
N ASN A 355 -24.02 6.59 -14.65
CA ASN A 355 -24.78 7.51 -13.81
C ASN A 355 -23.90 8.54 -13.10
N LYS A 356 -22.59 8.32 -13.08
CA LYS A 356 -21.63 9.23 -12.45
C LYS A 356 -21.41 10.47 -13.32
N SER A 357 -21.69 11.65 -12.78
CA SER A 357 -21.51 12.95 -13.44
C SER A 357 -20.05 13.40 -13.38
N ILE A 358 -19.20 12.75 -14.17
CA ILE A 358 -17.79 13.14 -14.35
C ILE A 358 -17.52 13.35 -15.85
N SER A 359 -16.59 14.25 -16.18
CA SER A 359 -16.18 14.45 -17.58
C SER A 359 -15.51 13.18 -18.14
N ASN A 360 -15.56 13.03 -19.48
CA ASN A 360 -14.91 11.88 -20.13
C ASN A 360 -13.40 11.91 -19.93
N GLU A 361 -12.76 13.07 -20.04
CA GLU A 361 -11.32 13.25 -19.81
C GLU A 361 -10.87 12.76 -18.43
N VAL A 362 -11.61 13.16 -17.38
CA VAL A 362 -11.33 12.68 -16.01
C VAL A 362 -11.56 11.18 -15.89
N ARG A 363 -12.61 10.64 -16.55
CA ARG A 363 -12.91 9.22 -16.56
C ARG A 363 -11.80 8.40 -17.22
N GLU A 364 -11.37 8.85 -18.39
CA GLU A 364 -10.32 8.24 -19.22
C GLU A 364 -8.99 8.21 -18.46
N LYS A 365 -8.58 9.35 -17.89
CA LYS A 365 -7.37 9.48 -17.10
C LYS A 365 -7.38 8.52 -15.90
N LYS A 366 -8.45 8.52 -15.09
CA LYS A 366 -8.59 7.63 -13.95
C LYS A 366 -8.62 6.15 -14.35
N TYR A 367 -9.26 5.81 -15.47
CA TYR A 367 -9.27 4.45 -15.99
C TYR A 367 -7.86 4.01 -16.41
N GLN A 368 -7.15 4.86 -17.14
CA GLN A 368 -5.79 4.60 -17.60
C GLN A 368 -4.81 4.41 -16.43
N GLU A 369 -4.84 5.31 -15.45
CA GLU A 369 -4.02 5.22 -14.23
C GLU A 369 -4.26 3.90 -13.49
N TYR A 370 -5.53 3.57 -13.28
CA TYR A 370 -5.93 2.34 -12.60
C TYR A 370 -5.48 1.08 -13.35
N VAL A 371 -5.73 1.01 -14.66
CA VAL A 371 -5.37 -0.15 -15.49
C VAL A 371 -3.86 -0.37 -15.50
N ARG A 372 -3.08 0.68 -15.69
CA ARG A 372 -1.62 0.59 -15.68
C ARG A 372 -1.10 0.10 -14.34
N GLY A 373 -1.49 0.72 -13.25
CA GLY A 373 -1.04 0.32 -11.91
C GLY A 373 -1.44 -1.12 -11.57
N TRP A 374 -2.67 -1.55 -11.95
CA TRP A 374 -3.12 -2.91 -11.68
C TRP A 374 -2.35 -3.96 -12.50
N VAL A 375 -2.13 -3.72 -13.80
CA VAL A 375 -1.38 -4.63 -14.68
C VAL A 375 0.07 -4.73 -14.26
N GLU A 376 0.72 -3.59 -13.94
CA GLU A 376 2.10 -3.57 -13.40
C GLU A 376 2.23 -4.42 -12.14
N TYR A 377 1.31 -4.25 -11.19
CA TYR A 377 1.33 -5.00 -9.94
C TYR A 377 1.15 -6.51 -10.18
N PHE A 378 0.24 -6.91 -11.09
CA PHE A 378 -0.07 -8.32 -11.35
C PHE A 378 0.69 -8.93 -12.54
N ARG A 379 1.72 -8.27 -13.08
CA ARG A 379 2.44 -8.71 -14.29
C ARG A 379 3.09 -10.08 -14.18
N LEU A 380 3.41 -10.56 -12.97
CA LEU A 380 3.96 -11.91 -12.78
C LEU A 380 2.93 -13.04 -12.97
N ALA A 381 1.64 -12.72 -12.98
CA ALA A 381 0.60 -13.73 -13.12
C ALA A 381 0.31 -14.07 -14.58
N ASP A 382 0.01 -15.35 -14.82
CA ASP A 382 -0.53 -15.81 -16.11
C ASP A 382 -1.99 -15.35 -16.25
N MET A 383 -2.24 -14.26 -16.97
CA MET A 383 -3.56 -13.62 -16.99
C MET A 383 -4.06 -13.19 -18.38
N LYS A 384 -3.43 -13.63 -19.48
CA LYS A 384 -3.83 -13.27 -20.86
C LYS A 384 -5.31 -13.48 -21.13
N GLY A 385 -5.86 -14.65 -20.80
CA GLY A 385 -7.29 -14.97 -20.99
C GLY A 385 -8.20 -14.10 -20.11
N LEU A 386 -7.83 -13.88 -18.84
CA LEU A 386 -8.56 -13.01 -17.93
C LEU A 386 -8.62 -11.56 -18.47
N LEU A 387 -7.51 -11.04 -18.94
CA LEU A 387 -7.44 -9.67 -19.45
C LEU A 387 -8.24 -9.50 -20.74
N LYS A 388 -8.16 -10.48 -21.66
CA LYS A 388 -8.96 -10.47 -22.89
C LYS A 388 -10.47 -10.34 -22.60
N THR A 389 -10.99 -11.21 -21.74
CA THR A 389 -12.43 -11.20 -21.38
C THR A 389 -12.81 -9.94 -20.60
N THR A 390 -11.91 -9.44 -19.75
CA THR A 390 -12.12 -8.20 -19.01
C THR A 390 -12.16 -6.98 -19.91
N ASP A 391 -11.27 -6.89 -20.89
CA ASP A 391 -11.25 -5.82 -21.90
C ASP A 391 -12.51 -5.81 -22.76
N GLU A 392 -13.00 -6.96 -23.20
CA GLU A 392 -14.24 -7.09 -23.97
C GLU A 392 -15.43 -6.55 -23.18
N TRP A 393 -15.53 -6.96 -21.91
CA TRP A 393 -16.55 -6.47 -20.99
C TRP A 393 -16.41 -4.96 -20.68
N ALA A 394 -15.19 -4.46 -20.43
CA ALA A 394 -14.95 -3.06 -20.16
C ALA A 394 -15.33 -2.18 -21.36
N ARG A 395 -14.97 -2.57 -22.60
CA ARG A 395 -15.35 -1.87 -23.83
C ARG A 395 -16.87 -1.76 -23.98
N ARG A 396 -17.61 -2.84 -23.66
CA ARG A 396 -19.08 -2.80 -23.66
C ARG A 396 -19.61 -1.79 -22.65
N ARG A 397 -19.03 -1.70 -21.46
CA ARG A 397 -19.39 -0.70 -20.44
C ARG A 397 -19.10 0.73 -20.91
N ILE A 398 -17.94 0.97 -21.50
CA ILE A 398 -17.53 2.26 -22.04
C ILE A 398 -18.52 2.72 -23.12
N ARG A 399 -18.89 1.84 -24.06
CA ARG A 399 -19.92 2.16 -25.07
C ARG A 399 -21.26 2.55 -24.44
N ALA A 400 -21.67 1.87 -23.38
CA ALA A 400 -22.91 2.19 -22.66
C ALA A 400 -22.86 3.59 -22.01
N VAL A 401 -21.68 4.03 -21.53
CA VAL A 401 -21.49 5.40 -21.01
C VAL A 401 -21.69 6.43 -22.11
N TYR A 402 -20.99 6.29 -23.23
CA TYR A 402 -21.13 7.22 -24.36
C TYR A 402 -22.56 7.24 -24.90
N TRP A 403 -23.19 6.07 -25.07
CA TRP A 403 -24.56 5.98 -25.52
C TRP A 403 -25.54 6.73 -24.59
N LYS A 404 -25.35 6.64 -23.29
CA LYS A 404 -26.17 7.41 -22.34
C LYS A 404 -25.97 8.91 -22.43
N GLN A 405 -24.73 9.35 -22.69
CA GLN A 405 -24.41 10.78 -22.85
C GLN A 405 -25.05 11.37 -24.11
N TRP A 406 -25.23 10.57 -25.17
CA TRP A 406 -25.90 11.00 -26.40
C TRP A 406 -27.42 10.97 -26.23
N LYS A 407 -27.97 11.84 -25.41
CA LYS A 407 -29.36 11.80 -24.97
C LYS A 407 -30.38 11.89 -26.12
N ARG A 408 -30.15 12.81 -27.11
CA ARG A 408 -31.09 13.11 -28.18
C ARG A 408 -30.80 12.30 -29.44
N VAL A 409 -31.86 11.88 -30.16
CA VAL A 409 -31.73 11.14 -31.42
C VAL A 409 -30.86 11.91 -32.43
N ARG A 410 -31.07 13.23 -32.58
CA ARG A 410 -30.24 14.09 -33.44
C ARG A 410 -28.76 14.06 -33.08
N THR A 411 -28.43 14.05 -31.79
CA THR A 411 -27.03 13.95 -31.32
C THR A 411 -26.45 12.56 -31.63
N ARG A 412 -27.19 11.49 -31.38
CA ARG A 412 -26.79 10.11 -31.72
C ARG A 412 -26.50 9.99 -33.21
N TYR A 413 -27.44 10.42 -34.07
CA TYR A 413 -27.29 10.39 -35.51
C TYR A 413 -26.05 11.15 -35.95
N ARG A 414 -25.87 12.40 -35.53
CA ARG A 414 -24.71 13.25 -35.90
C ARG A 414 -23.38 12.59 -35.54
N ILE A 415 -23.28 12.00 -34.32
CA ILE A 415 -22.04 11.33 -33.87
C ILE A 415 -21.82 10.04 -34.66
N LEU A 416 -22.84 9.22 -34.89
CA LEU A 416 -22.73 8.01 -35.69
C LEU A 416 -22.27 8.31 -37.12
N ARG A 417 -22.75 9.40 -37.74
CA ARG A 417 -22.28 9.88 -39.05
C ARG A 417 -20.83 10.37 -39.03
N LYS A 418 -20.43 11.06 -37.95
CA LYS A 418 -19.03 11.47 -37.72
C LYS A 418 -18.10 10.25 -37.60
N LEU A 419 -18.61 9.14 -37.05
CA LEU A 419 -17.91 7.85 -36.98
C LEU A 419 -17.97 7.06 -38.31
N LYS A 420 -18.35 7.69 -39.43
CA LYS A 420 -18.42 7.15 -40.79
C LYS A 420 -19.44 6.01 -40.96
N LEU A 421 -20.48 5.96 -40.13
CA LEU A 421 -21.57 5.00 -40.33
C LEU A 421 -22.47 5.47 -41.47
N GLU A 422 -22.93 4.55 -42.32
CA GLU A 422 -23.88 4.83 -43.41
C GLU A 422 -25.18 5.49 -42.90
N HIS A 423 -25.80 6.33 -43.71
CA HIS A 423 -26.97 7.14 -43.34
C HIS A 423 -28.09 6.26 -42.72
N TRP A 424 -28.52 5.23 -43.42
CA TRP A 424 -29.65 4.41 -43.00
C TRP A 424 -29.34 3.59 -41.72
N LYS A 425 -28.10 3.10 -41.58
CA LYS A 425 -27.66 2.42 -40.34
C LYS A 425 -27.59 3.39 -39.15
N ALA A 426 -27.09 4.60 -39.37
CA ALA A 426 -27.05 5.65 -38.35
C ALA A 426 -28.45 6.07 -37.88
N MET A 427 -29.40 6.22 -38.82
CA MET A 427 -30.81 6.50 -38.49
C MET A 427 -31.44 5.39 -37.70
N LYS A 428 -31.27 4.12 -38.12
CA LYS A 428 -31.79 2.95 -37.43
C LYS A 428 -31.26 2.83 -35.97
N LEU A 429 -29.95 2.99 -35.77
CA LEU A 429 -29.36 2.97 -34.44
C LEU A 429 -29.77 4.17 -33.58
N ALA A 430 -29.76 5.37 -34.12
CA ALA A 430 -30.12 6.59 -33.37
C ALA A 430 -31.54 6.56 -32.84
N ASN A 431 -32.49 5.99 -33.58
CA ASN A 431 -33.90 5.84 -33.16
C ASN A 431 -34.16 4.57 -32.32
N SER A 432 -33.15 3.74 -32.08
CA SER A 432 -33.31 2.51 -31.31
C SER A 432 -33.75 2.81 -29.87
N ARG A 433 -34.80 2.10 -29.41
CA ARG A 433 -35.31 2.15 -28.04
C ARG A 433 -34.74 1.03 -27.15
N CYS A 434 -33.74 0.27 -27.64
CA CYS A 434 -33.09 -0.78 -26.86
C CYS A 434 -32.39 -0.24 -25.62
N GLY A 435 -32.38 -1.04 -24.55
CA GLY A 435 -31.63 -0.70 -23.32
C GLY A 435 -30.13 -0.50 -23.57
N TYR A 436 -29.48 0.28 -22.73
CA TYR A 436 -28.07 0.69 -22.87
C TYR A 436 -27.10 -0.49 -23.09
N TRP A 437 -27.34 -1.61 -22.44
CA TRP A 437 -26.47 -2.78 -22.52
C TRP A 437 -26.53 -3.49 -23.89
N ARG A 438 -27.73 -3.62 -24.45
CA ARG A 438 -27.94 -4.15 -25.79
C ARG A 438 -27.40 -3.18 -26.86
N MET A 439 -27.64 -1.90 -26.67
CA MET A 439 -27.07 -0.88 -27.57
C MET A 439 -25.55 -0.86 -27.57
N ALA A 440 -24.92 -1.03 -26.40
CA ALA A 440 -23.47 -1.11 -26.30
C ALA A 440 -22.86 -2.31 -27.06
N GLU A 441 -23.61 -3.38 -27.24
CA GLU A 441 -23.24 -4.51 -28.08
C GLU A 441 -23.36 -4.17 -29.57
N MET A 442 -24.50 -3.61 -29.98
CA MET A 442 -24.73 -3.18 -31.35
C MET A 442 -23.71 -2.11 -31.82
N LEU A 443 -23.23 -1.28 -30.91
CA LEU A 443 -22.21 -0.27 -31.17
C LEU A 443 -20.77 -0.85 -31.30
N ASN A 444 -20.59 -2.16 -31.17
CA ASN A 444 -19.26 -2.78 -31.28
C ASN A 444 -18.61 -2.56 -32.66
N THR A 445 -19.39 -2.56 -33.72
CA THR A 445 -18.93 -2.31 -35.09
C THR A 445 -18.64 -0.84 -35.37
N VAL A 446 -19.22 0.07 -34.60
CA VAL A 446 -19.09 1.52 -34.78
C VAL A 446 -18.02 2.11 -33.85
N ILE A 447 -18.11 1.86 -32.56
CA ILE A 447 -17.11 2.25 -31.55
C ILE A 447 -16.18 1.07 -31.34
N THR A 448 -15.27 0.91 -32.27
CA THR A 448 -14.29 -0.20 -32.33
C THR A 448 -13.24 -0.13 -31.20
N LYS A 449 -12.44 -1.21 -31.05
CA LYS A 449 -11.28 -1.20 -30.14
C LYS A 449 -10.36 -0.01 -30.40
N SER A 450 -10.07 0.29 -31.69
CA SER A 450 -9.19 1.38 -32.08
C SER A 450 -9.75 2.78 -31.70
N ILE A 451 -11.05 2.98 -31.83
CA ILE A 451 -11.69 4.24 -31.42
C ILE A 451 -11.63 4.39 -29.89
N ILE A 452 -11.92 3.34 -29.13
CA ILE A 452 -11.84 3.35 -27.66
C ILE A 452 -10.39 3.65 -27.20
N ALA A 453 -9.39 3.09 -27.85
CA ALA A 453 -7.99 3.39 -27.58
C ALA A 453 -7.65 4.88 -27.90
N LYS A 454 -8.12 5.43 -29.03
CA LYS A 454 -7.96 6.85 -29.38
C LYS A 454 -8.63 7.80 -28.38
N LEU A 455 -9.69 7.34 -27.70
CA LEU A 455 -10.34 8.07 -26.62
C LEU A 455 -9.59 7.99 -25.29
N GLY A 456 -8.39 7.37 -25.23
CA GLY A 456 -7.57 7.31 -24.03
C GLY A 456 -7.77 6.06 -23.15
N TYR A 457 -8.69 5.15 -23.48
CA TYR A 457 -8.89 3.92 -22.71
C TYR A 457 -7.85 2.84 -23.07
N THR A 458 -6.90 2.63 -22.17
CA THR A 458 -5.86 1.61 -22.33
C THR A 458 -6.46 0.20 -22.25
N SER A 459 -6.12 -0.69 -23.22
CA SER A 459 -6.42 -2.12 -23.13
C SER A 459 -5.50 -2.77 -22.09
N MET A 460 -6.08 -3.52 -21.14
CA MET A 460 -5.32 -4.24 -20.14
C MET A 460 -4.42 -5.30 -20.76
N LEU A 461 -4.94 -6.04 -21.75
CA LEU A 461 -4.17 -7.09 -22.43
C LEU A 461 -3.00 -6.50 -23.23
N ASP A 462 -3.24 -5.44 -24.02
CA ASP A 462 -2.18 -4.88 -24.84
C ASP A 462 -1.07 -4.31 -23.94
N TYR A 463 -1.43 -3.62 -22.86
CA TYR A 463 -0.46 -3.11 -21.89
C TYR A 463 0.30 -4.24 -21.17
N TYR A 464 -0.40 -5.32 -20.80
CA TYR A 464 0.24 -6.49 -20.18
C TYR A 464 1.30 -7.12 -21.11
N LEU A 465 0.99 -7.25 -22.39
CA LEU A 465 1.96 -7.79 -23.37
C LEU A 465 3.20 -6.90 -23.46
N THR A 466 3.03 -5.58 -23.55
CA THR A 466 4.15 -4.64 -23.56
C THR A 466 5.04 -4.74 -22.30
N VAL A 467 4.42 -4.89 -21.12
CA VAL A 467 5.17 -5.00 -19.84
C VAL A 467 5.86 -6.35 -19.67
N CYS A 468 5.35 -7.42 -20.30
CA CYS A 468 5.98 -8.76 -20.23
C CYS A 468 7.06 -8.97 -21.29
N GLU A 469 7.11 -8.15 -22.35
CA GLU A 469 8.14 -8.20 -23.40
C GLU A 469 9.41 -7.43 -23.02
N ASN A 470 9.29 -6.50 -22.07
CA ASN A 470 10.39 -5.76 -21.44
C ASN A 470 10.81 -6.42 -20.10
#